data_2c82142bcc7103e34fef5b16d80d0a35
#
_entry.id   2c82142bcc7103e34fef5b16d80d0a35
#
_cell.length_a   1.000
_cell.length_b   1.000
_cell.length_c   1.000
_cell.angle_alpha   90.00
_cell.angle_beta   90.00
_cell.angle_gamma   90.00
#
_symmetry.space_group_name_H-M   'P 1'
#
loop_
_entity.id
_entity.type
_entity.pdbx_description
1 polymer ?
#
loop_
_entity_poly.entity_id
_entity_poly.type
_entity_poly.pdbx_seq_one_letter_code
_entity_poly.pdbx_strand_id
1 'polypeptide(L)'
;MLKSHEMFGFMSADLSSRILEDTAGDNREVYNATLAAVANVRRLRPADLKRQPRTARHKMILGILNKPGFDEAAGSLLRGWLLKHQVGLLTDFLASLGIKHKDGVVDDLPASIPDEKMNAALNALLEKHDREVIIVYLHAFQSMNETGWVNLQDRLDNDDRLQFA
;
A
#
# COMPACT_ATOMS: atom_id res chain seq x y z
N MET A 1 6.55 -10.96 -5.74
CA MET A 1 6.07 -9.63 -5.29
C MET A 1 4.61 -9.47 -5.68
N LEU A 2 3.77 -9.04 -4.72
CA LEU A 2 2.34 -8.82 -4.97
C LEU A 2 2.11 -7.48 -5.66
N LYS A 3 1.21 -7.46 -6.61
CA LYS A 3 0.70 -6.23 -7.22
C LYS A 3 -0.33 -5.56 -6.30
N SER A 4 -0.60 -4.29 -6.53
CA SER A 4 -1.50 -3.52 -5.67
C SER A 4 -2.91 -4.10 -5.59
N HIS A 5 -3.49 -4.52 -6.71
CA HIS A 5 -4.81 -5.16 -6.72
C HIS A 5 -4.81 -6.51 -5.98
N GLU A 6 -3.72 -7.27 -6.07
CA GLU A 6 -3.58 -8.54 -5.35
C GLU A 6 -3.54 -8.32 -3.83
N MET A 7 -2.86 -7.27 -3.38
CA MET A 7 -2.84 -6.92 -1.96
C MET A 7 -4.24 -6.66 -1.41
N PHE A 8 -5.12 -6.01 -2.16
CA PHE A 8 -6.53 -5.83 -1.77
C PHE A 8 -7.30 -7.16 -1.70
N GLY A 9 -6.84 -8.18 -2.40
CA GLY A 9 -7.41 -9.52 -2.28
C GLY A 9 -6.95 -10.29 -1.04
N PHE A 10 -5.78 -9.96 -0.50
CA PHE A 10 -5.18 -10.70 0.63
C PHE A 10 -5.25 -9.97 1.96
N MET A 11 -5.30 -8.64 1.98
CA MET A 11 -5.34 -7.90 3.23
C MET A 11 -6.66 -8.11 3.98
N SER A 12 -6.63 -7.91 5.30
CA SER A 12 -7.81 -8.02 6.14
C SER A 12 -8.89 -7.00 5.75
N ALA A 13 -10.14 -7.33 6.06
CA ALA A 13 -11.26 -6.40 5.90
C ALA A 13 -11.07 -5.12 6.72
N ASP A 14 -10.49 -5.24 7.92
CA ASP A 14 -10.22 -4.10 8.79
C ASP A 14 -9.22 -3.13 8.16
N LEU A 15 -8.12 -3.63 7.60
CA LEU A 15 -7.13 -2.78 6.95
C LEU A 15 -7.68 -2.13 5.69
N SER A 16 -8.32 -2.89 4.81
CA SER A 16 -8.87 -2.35 3.57
C SER A 16 -9.96 -1.29 3.83
N SER A 17 -10.81 -1.51 4.82
CA SER A 17 -11.81 -0.52 5.25
C SER A 17 -11.16 0.74 5.81
N ARG A 18 -10.13 0.59 6.64
CA ARG A 18 -9.39 1.72 7.20
C ARG A 18 -8.74 2.58 6.11
N ILE A 19 -8.12 1.94 5.11
CA ILE A 19 -7.52 2.66 3.99
C ILE A 19 -8.56 3.51 3.26
N LEU A 20 -9.74 2.96 2.97
CA LEU A 20 -10.81 3.71 2.32
C LEU A 20 -11.39 4.82 3.19
N GLU A 21 -11.61 4.57 4.47
CA GLU A 21 -12.15 5.56 5.40
C GLU A 21 -11.20 6.74 5.61
N ASP A 22 -9.91 6.46 5.82
CA ASP A 22 -8.90 7.49 5.96
C ASP A 22 -8.80 8.34 4.69
N THR A 23 -8.81 7.69 3.53
CA THR A 23 -8.73 8.38 2.23
C THR A 23 -9.97 9.22 1.97
N ALA A 24 -11.16 8.72 2.29
CA ALA A 24 -12.41 9.48 2.18
C ALA A 24 -12.41 10.73 3.09
N GLY A 25 -11.75 10.63 4.25
CA GLY A 25 -11.71 11.72 5.23
C GLY A 25 -10.77 12.86 4.87
N ASP A 26 -9.60 12.56 4.30
CA ASP A 26 -8.55 13.57 4.16
C ASP A 26 -7.78 13.56 2.81
N ASN A 27 -8.15 12.71 1.88
CA ASN A 27 -7.58 12.70 0.53
C ASN A 27 -8.68 12.54 -0.52
N ARG A 28 -9.50 13.56 -0.65
CA ARG A 28 -10.68 13.55 -1.53
C ARG A 28 -10.34 13.33 -3.00
N GLU A 29 -9.21 13.84 -3.46
CA GLU A 29 -8.77 13.68 -4.84
C GLU A 29 -8.59 12.20 -5.19
N VAL A 30 -7.80 11.49 -4.39
CA VAL A 30 -7.56 10.04 -4.58
C VAL A 30 -8.85 9.24 -4.37
N TYR A 31 -9.64 9.58 -3.37
CA TYR A 31 -10.91 8.90 -3.11
C TYR A 31 -11.89 9.08 -4.27
N ASN A 32 -12.04 10.27 -4.79
CA ASN A 32 -12.91 10.56 -5.92
C ASN A 32 -12.43 9.87 -7.21
N ALA A 33 -11.12 9.81 -7.44
CA ALA A 33 -10.55 9.07 -8.56
C ALA A 33 -10.86 7.57 -8.47
N THR A 34 -10.76 6.99 -7.26
CA THR A 34 -11.13 5.59 -7.00
C THR A 34 -12.62 5.36 -7.25
N LEU A 35 -13.49 6.25 -6.76
CA LEU A 35 -14.94 6.18 -7.01
C LEU A 35 -15.25 6.25 -8.50
N ALA A 36 -14.61 7.15 -9.24
CA ALA A 36 -14.82 7.31 -10.66
C ALA A 36 -14.44 6.04 -11.45
N ALA A 37 -13.31 5.44 -11.10
CA ALA A 37 -12.86 4.19 -11.72
C ALA A 37 -13.84 3.04 -11.47
N VAL A 38 -14.34 2.90 -10.25
CA VAL A 38 -15.32 1.86 -9.88
C VAL A 38 -16.67 2.12 -10.53
N ALA A 39 -17.15 3.35 -10.50
CA ALA A 39 -18.42 3.74 -11.11
C ALA A 39 -18.44 3.47 -12.62
N ASN A 40 -17.34 3.76 -13.30
CA ASN A 40 -17.21 3.50 -14.75
C ASN A 40 -17.42 2.03 -15.09
N VAL A 41 -16.84 1.10 -14.32
CA VAL A 41 -17.00 -0.35 -14.52
C VAL A 41 -18.43 -0.80 -14.25
N ARG A 42 -19.06 -0.22 -13.24
CA ARG A 42 -20.45 -0.51 -12.88
C ARG A 42 -21.45 0.24 -13.76
N ARG A 43 -20.99 1.04 -14.70
CA ARG A 43 -21.82 1.90 -15.56
C ARG A 43 -22.75 2.82 -14.75
N LEU A 44 -22.21 3.30 -13.62
CA LEU A 44 -22.87 4.26 -12.74
C LEU A 44 -22.19 5.61 -12.85
N ARG A 45 -22.92 6.67 -12.53
CA ARG A 45 -22.28 7.97 -12.32
C ARG A 45 -21.61 7.99 -10.95
N PRO A 46 -20.45 8.66 -10.78
CA PRO A 46 -19.83 8.79 -9.46
C PRO A 46 -20.77 9.34 -8.38
N ALA A 47 -21.68 10.26 -8.76
CA ALA A 47 -22.67 10.81 -7.85
C ALA A 47 -23.64 9.75 -7.32
N ASP A 48 -24.02 8.79 -8.15
CA ASP A 48 -24.93 7.71 -7.74
C ASP A 48 -24.24 6.77 -6.75
N LEU A 49 -22.96 6.50 -6.97
CA LEU A 49 -22.15 5.71 -6.02
C LEU A 49 -21.98 6.44 -4.67
N LYS A 50 -21.76 7.75 -4.70
CA LYS A 50 -21.65 8.59 -3.49
C LYS A 50 -22.94 8.63 -2.67
N ARG A 51 -24.10 8.44 -3.26
CA ARG A 51 -25.40 8.41 -2.58
C ARG A 51 -25.61 7.14 -1.77
N GLN A 52 -24.89 6.07 -2.07
CA GLN A 52 -25.01 4.84 -1.31
C GLN A 52 -24.43 5.00 0.11
N PRO A 53 -24.94 4.26 1.11
CA PRO A 53 -24.34 4.23 2.43
C PRO A 53 -22.86 3.88 2.35
N ARG A 54 -22.04 4.51 3.20
CA ARG A 54 -20.57 4.33 3.17
C ARG A 54 -20.15 2.86 3.20
N THR A 55 -20.77 2.05 4.05
CA THR A 55 -20.47 0.62 4.16
C THR A 55 -20.73 -0.14 2.87
N ALA A 56 -21.89 0.07 2.25
CA ALA A 56 -22.23 -0.56 0.98
C ALA A 56 -21.33 -0.09 -0.16
N ARG A 57 -21.05 1.20 -0.20
CA ARG A 57 -20.14 1.81 -1.16
C ARG A 57 -18.72 1.23 -1.07
N HIS A 58 -18.16 1.14 0.13
CA HIS A 58 -16.82 0.59 0.33
C HIS A 58 -16.75 -0.90 0.00
N LYS A 59 -17.79 -1.66 0.32
CA LYS A 59 -17.88 -3.07 -0.08
C LYS A 59 -17.84 -3.23 -1.59
N MET A 60 -18.54 -2.38 -2.33
CA MET A 60 -18.52 -2.38 -3.80
C MET A 60 -17.14 -2.03 -4.34
N ILE A 61 -16.51 -0.98 -3.79
CA ILE A 61 -15.15 -0.56 -4.19
C ILE A 61 -14.16 -1.72 -3.98
N LEU A 62 -14.14 -2.34 -2.81
CA LEU A 62 -13.22 -3.42 -2.48
C LEU A 62 -13.42 -4.66 -3.36
N GLY A 63 -14.66 -4.95 -3.73
CA GLY A 63 -14.98 -6.05 -4.65
C GLY A 63 -14.47 -5.84 -6.08
N ILE A 64 -14.09 -4.62 -6.42
CA ILE A 64 -13.56 -4.26 -7.74
C ILE A 64 -12.05 -4.02 -7.71
N LEU A 65 -11.52 -3.39 -6.65
CA LEU A 65 -10.09 -3.07 -6.54
C LEU A 65 -9.17 -4.30 -6.57
N ASN A 66 -9.67 -5.47 -6.22
CA ASN A 66 -8.90 -6.71 -6.27
C ASN A 66 -8.82 -7.35 -7.67
N LYS A 67 -9.34 -6.68 -8.69
CA LYS A 67 -9.30 -7.16 -10.08
C LYS A 67 -8.06 -6.65 -10.81
N PRO A 68 -7.46 -7.45 -11.71
CA PRO A 68 -6.23 -7.06 -12.43
C PRO A 68 -6.34 -5.73 -13.18
N GLY A 69 -7.49 -5.42 -13.75
CA GLY A 69 -7.73 -4.17 -14.46
C GLY A 69 -7.70 -2.91 -13.59
N PHE A 70 -7.65 -3.06 -12.27
CA PHE A 70 -7.64 -1.96 -11.29
C PHE A 70 -6.31 -1.78 -10.57
N ASP A 71 -5.25 -2.39 -11.06
CA ASP A 71 -3.93 -2.31 -10.41
C ASP A 71 -3.44 -0.86 -10.26
N GLU A 72 -3.65 -0.03 -11.25
CA GLU A 72 -3.27 1.39 -11.19
C GLU A 72 -4.08 2.16 -10.13
N ALA A 73 -5.39 1.99 -10.12
CA ALA A 73 -6.26 2.63 -9.13
C ALA A 73 -5.93 2.14 -7.70
N ALA A 74 -5.73 0.84 -7.53
CA ALA A 74 -5.31 0.25 -6.26
C ALA A 74 -3.95 0.79 -5.81
N GLY A 75 -2.99 0.89 -6.73
CA GLY A 75 -1.67 1.44 -6.46
C GLY A 75 -1.71 2.90 -6.03
N SER A 76 -2.50 3.72 -6.70
CA SER A 76 -2.67 5.14 -6.34
C SER A 76 -3.30 5.30 -4.95
N LEU A 77 -4.29 4.48 -4.62
CA LEU A 77 -4.92 4.48 -3.32
C LEU A 77 -3.93 4.09 -2.20
N LEU A 78 -3.19 3.01 -2.40
CA LEU A 78 -2.19 2.55 -1.42
C LEU A 78 -1.06 3.57 -1.23
N ARG A 79 -0.50 4.10 -2.30
CA ARG A 79 0.57 5.11 -2.20
C ARG A 79 0.09 6.37 -1.49
N GLY A 80 -1.08 6.87 -1.83
CA GLY A 80 -1.65 8.04 -1.18
C GLY A 80 -1.86 7.82 0.30
N TRP A 81 -2.39 6.68 0.69
CA TRP A 81 -2.61 6.32 2.08
C TRP A 81 -1.31 6.16 2.86
N LEU A 82 -0.33 5.43 2.30
CA LEU A 82 0.98 5.23 2.93
C LEU A 82 1.69 6.57 3.17
N LEU A 83 1.76 7.43 2.18
CA LEU A 83 2.44 8.73 2.28
C LEU A 83 1.76 9.67 3.27
N LYS A 84 0.47 9.58 3.46
CA LYS A 84 -0.28 10.47 4.34
C LYS A 84 -0.46 9.94 5.76
N HIS A 85 -0.70 8.64 5.90
CA HIS A 85 -1.06 8.01 7.17
C HIS A 85 0.02 7.12 7.77
N GLN A 86 1.06 6.76 7.01
CA GLN A 86 2.10 5.85 7.44
C GLN A 86 3.50 6.44 7.32
N VAL A 87 3.62 7.76 7.44
CA VAL A 87 4.92 8.47 7.37
C VAL A 87 5.92 7.91 8.37
N GLY A 88 5.48 7.59 9.59
CA GLY A 88 6.34 7.00 10.62
C GLY A 88 6.97 5.68 10.20
N LEU A 89 6.20 4.81 9.55
CA LEU A 89 6.70 3.54 9.01
C LEU A 89 7.72 3.77 7.89
N LEU A 90 7.40 4.64 6.94
CA LEU A 90 8.27 4.95 5.81
C LEU A 90 9.60 5.54 6.28
N THR A 91 9.54 6.51 7.20
CA THR A 91 10.73 7.16 7.73
C THR A 91 11.60 6.22 8.56
N ASP A 92 11.00 5.36 9.37
CA ASP A 92 11.73 4.36 10.16
C ASP A 92 12.48 3.37 9.27
N PHE A 93 11.85 2.89 8.20
CA PHE A 93 12.48 1.98 7.26
C PHE A 93 13.67 2.62 6.56
N LEU A 94 13.48 3.80 5.99
CA LEU A 94 14.53 4.50 5.24
C LEU A 94 15.67 4.93 6.17
N ALA A 95 15.38 5.41 7.36
CA ALA A 95 16.40 5.76 8.35
C ALA A 95 17.21 4.55 8.79
N SER A 96 16.58 3.40 9.02
CA SER A 96 17.25 2.15 9.36
C SER A 96 18.23 1.69 8.28
N LEU A 97 17.94 2.01 7.02
CA LEU A 97 18.80 1.70 5.87
C LEU A 97 19.83 2.81 5.58
N GLY A 98 19.78 3.94 6.28
CA GLY A 98 20.66 5.08 6.04
C GLY A 98 20.38 5.82 4.74
N ILE A 99 19.15 5.75 4.25
CA ILE A 99 18.72 6.38 2.99
C ILE A 99 18.19 7.78 3.29
N LYS A 100 18.65 8.78 2.55
CA LYS A 100 18.13 10.15 2.62
C LYS A 100 16.73 10.20 2.02
N HIS A 101 15.82 10.86 2.72
CA HIS A 101 14.44 11.02 2.28
C HIS A 101 13.86 12.35 2.76
N LYS A 102 12.74 12.74 2.16
CA LYS A 102 11.89 13.83 2.64
C LYS A 102 10.50 13.28 2.87
N ASP A 103 10.13 13.15 4.15
CA ASP A 103 8.83 12.60 4.57
C ASP A 103 8.48 11.24 3.93
N GLY A 104 9.48 10.37 3.81
CA GLY A 104 9.33 9.05 3.23
C GLY A 104 9.45 8.97 1.71
N VAL A 105 9.69 10.10 1.04
CA VAL A 105 9.91 10.17 -0.40
C VAL A 105 11.41 10.20 -0.69
N VAL A 106 11.86 9.37 -1.62
CA VAL A 106 13.28 9.19 -1.97
C VAL A 106 13.49 9.55 -3.43
N ASP A 107 14.53 10.35 -3.70
CA ASP A 107 14.92 10.69 -5.06
C ASP A 107 15.78 9.58 -5.70
N ASP A 108 16.76 9.07 -4.94
CA ASP A 108 17.69 8.05 -5.40
C ASP A 108 17.80 6.90 -4.38
N LEU A 109 17.65 5.67 -4.86
CA LEU A 109 17.86 4.47 -4.07
C LEU A 109 19.22 3.85 -4.40
N PRO A 110 19.94 3.29 -3.40
CA PRO A 110 21.15 2.52 -3.68
C PRO A 110 20.82 1.27 -4.50
N ALA A 111 21.78 0.79 -5.28
CA ALA A 111 21.59 -0.39 -6.12
C ALA A 111 21.34 -1.66 -5.31
N SER A 112 21.89 -1.74 -4.10
CA SER A 112 21.73 -2.88 -3.19
C SER A 112 21.85 -2.44 -1.73
N ILE A 113 21.33 -3.26 -0.84
CA ILE A 113 21.44 -3.10 0.62
C ILE A 113 22.10 -4.35 1.19
N PRO A 114 23.09 -4.24 2.08
CA PRO A 114 23.67 -5.41 2.75
C PRO A 114 22.60 -6.21 3.53
N ASP A 115 22.71 -7.54 3.52
CA ASP A 115 21.74 -8.43 4.16
C ASP A 115 21.57 -8.15 5.66
N GLU A 116 22.65 -7.90 6.38
CA GLU A 116 22.61 -7.58 7.81
C GLU A 116 21.78 -6.32 8.07
N LYS A 117 21.97 -5.31 7.23
CA LYS A 117 21.26 -4.03 7.33
C LYS A 117 19.77 -4.19 7.00
N MET A 118 19.46 -4.96 5.96
CA MET A 118 18.10 -5.30 5.61
C MET A 118 17.39 -6.06 6.74
N ASN A 119 18.02 -7.09 7.28
CA ASN A 119 17.47 -7.89 8.37
C ASN A 119 17.21 -7.05 9.62
N ALA A 120 18.14 -6.19 10.00
CA ALA A 120 18.00 -5.30 11.15
C ALA A 120 16.84 -4.32 10.94
N ALA A 121 16.71 -3.75 9.75
CA ALA A 121 15.63 -2.84 9.42
C ALA A 121 14.26 -3.53 9.47
N LEU A 122 14.11 -4.72 8.89
CA LEU A 122 12.88 -5.49 8.91
C LEU A 122 12.48 -5.90 10.33
N ASN A 123 13.43 -6.36 11.14
CA ASN A 123 13.17 -6.71 12.53
C ASN A 123 12.69 -5.50 13.35
N ALA A 124 13.32 -4.34 13.17
CA ALA A 124 12.93 -3.11 13.84
C ALA A 124 11.51 -2.67 13.45
N LEU A 125 11.14 -2.78 12.18
CA LEU A 125 9.78 -2.48 11.72
C LEU A 125 8.75 -3.41 12.36
N LEU A 126 9.02 -4.71 12.38
CA LEU A 126 8.10 -5.72 12.93
C LEU A 126 7.88 -5.56 14.44
N GLU A 127 8.85 -5.01 15.17
CA GLU A 127 8.68 -4.69 16.58
C GLU A 127 7.84 -3.46 16.85
N LYS A 128 7.83 -2.49 15.92
CA LYS A 128 7.29 -1.15 16.17
C LYS A 128 5.96 -0.88 15.44
N HIS A 129 5.73 -1.52 14.31
CA HIS A 129 4.59 -1.24 13.44
C HIS A 129 3.70 -2.46 13.22
N ASP A 130 2.48 -2.21 12.74
CA ASP A 130 1.54 -3.25 12.40
C ASP A 130 2.07 -4.10 11.23
N ARG A 131 2.07 -5.42 11.43
CA ARG A 131 2.63 -6.38 10.47
C ARG A 131 1.99 -6.27 9.08
N GLU A 132 0.68 -6.18 9.02
CA GLU A 132 -0.05 -6.13 7.75
C GLU A 132 0.27 -4.86 6.97
N VAL A 133 0.39 -3.73 7.66
CA VAL A 133 0.79 -2.45 7.06
C VAL A 133 2.23 -2.51 6.54
N ILE A 134 3.14 -3.16 7.28
CA ILE A 134 4.51 -3.39 6.83
C ILE A 134 4.53 -4.18 5.51
N ILE A 135 3.75 -5.25 5.41
CA ILE A 135 3.66 -6.07 4.20
C ILE A 135 3.21 -5.23 3.01
N VAL A 136 2.15 -4.46 3.18
CA VAL A 136 1.64 -3.55 2.13
C VAL A 136 2.71 -2.55 1.70
N TYR A 137 3.37 -1.92 2.66
CA TYR A 137 4.41 -0.95 2.39
C TYR A 137 5.58 -1.55 1.62
N LEU A 138 6.12 -2.68 2.07
CA LEU A 138 7.30 -3.29 1.44
C LEU A 138 7.02 -3.76 0.01
N HIS A 139 5.84 -4.32 -0.26
CA HIS A 139 5.46 -4.67 -1.62
C HIS A 139 5.31 -3.42 -2.51
N ALA A 140 4.69 -2.37 -2.01
CA ALA A 140 4.56 -1.10 -2.73
C ALA A 140 5.93 -0.45 -2.98
N PHE A 141 6.79 -0.44 -1.98
CA PHE A 141 8.16 0.07 -2.09
C PHE A 141 8.95 -0.69 -3.16
N GLN A 142 8.96 -2.01 -3.09
CA GLN A 142 9.71 -2.85 -4.04
C GLN A 142 9.18 -2.67 -5.48
N SER A 143 7.89 -2.47 -5.67
CA SER A 143 7.31 -2.23 -6.99
C SER A 143 7.76 -0.91 -7.62
N MET A 144 8.12 0.08 -6.79
CA MET A 144 8.60 1.40 -7.23
C MET A 144 10.13 1.48 -7.31
N ASN A 145 10.83 0.48 -6.79
CA ASN A 145 12.29 0.39 -6.84
C ASN A 145 12.72 -0.21 -8.17
N GLU A 146 13.09 0.65 -9.12
CA GLU A 146 13.47 0.23 -10.47
C GLU A 146 14.65 -0.76 -10.49
N THR A 147 15.57 -0.61 -9.54
CA THR A 147 16.70 -1.53 -9.41
C THR A 147 16.28 -2.89 -8.85
N GLY A 148 15.25 -2.92 -8.02
CA GLY A 148 14.80 -4.09 -7.29
C GLY A 148 15.89 -4.65 -6.35
N TRP A 149 15.63 -4.72 -5.06
CA TRP A 149 16.60 -5.33 -4.13
C TRP A 149 16.32 -6.82 -3.99
N VAL A 150 17.26 -7.63 -4.42
CA VAL A 150 17.12 -9.11 -4.41
C VAL A 150 16.84 -9.64 -3.02
N ASN A 151 17.53 -9.13 -2.00
CA ASN A 151 17.32 -9.60 -0.63
C ASN A 151 15.95 -9.18 -0.06
N LEU A 152 15.44 -8.00 -0.41
CA LEU A 152 14.08 -7.62 -0.02
C LEU A 152 13.05 -8.50 -0.71
N GLN A 153 13.24 -8.78 -2.00
CA GLN A 153 12.37 -9.70 -2.73
C GLN A 153 12.35 -11.09 -2.11
N ASP A 154 13.53 -11.62 -1.77
CA ASP A 154 13.65 -12.92 -1.11
C ASP A 154 12.89 -12.94 0.24
N ARG A 155 12.98 -11.88 1.02
CA ARG A 155 12.23 -11.77 2.28
C ARG A 155 10.72 -11.72 2.06
N LEU A 156 10.27 -10.96 1.07
CA LEU A 156 8.85 -10.89 0.73
C LEU A 156 8.30 -12.23 0.24
N ASP A 157 9.13 -13.03 -0.40
CA ASP A 157 8.71 -14.33 -0.94
C ASP A 157 8.79 -15.46 0.11
N ASN A 158 9.72 -15.40 1.06
CA ASN A 158 10.07 -16.54 1.90
C ASN A 158 10.00 -16.30 3.43
N ASP A 159 9.84 -15.07 3.89
CA ASP A 159 9.72 -14.80 5.34
C ASP A 159 8.22 -14.84 5.75
N ASP A 160 7.86 -15.84 6.54
CA ASP A 160 6.47 -16.04 7.01
C ASP A 160 5.91 -14.82 7.74
N ARG A 161 6.77 -14.01 8.36
CA ARG A 161 6.34 -12.79 9.05
C ARG A 161 5.87 -11.71 8.08
N LEU A 162 6.26 -11.80 6.81
CA LEU A 162 5.93 -10.86 5.75
C LEU A 162 4.89 -11.43 4.76
N GLN A 163 4.22 -12.51 5.12
CA GLN A 163 3.11 -13.07 4.36
C GLN A 163 1.76 -12.62 4.95
N PHE A 164 0.78 -12.39 4.10
CA PHE A 164 -0.60 -12.19 4.55
C PHE A 164 -1.12 -13.49 5.18
N ALA A 165 -1.94 -13.34 6.21
CA ALA A 165 -2.51 -14.48 6.93
C ALA A 165 -3.58 -15.21 6.10
#